data_7ad5539b652d4da21df51e6520bf2dd7
#
_entry.id   7ad5539b652d4da21df51e6520bf2dd7
#
_cell.length_a   1.000
_cell.length_b   1.000
_cell.length_c   1.000
_cell.angle_alpha   90.00
_cell.angle_beta   90.00
_cell.angle_gamma   90.00
#
_symmetry.space_group_name_H-M   'P 1'
#
loop_
_entity.id
_entity.type
_entity.pdbx_description
1 polymer ?
#
loop_
_entity_poly.entity_id
_entity_poly.type
_entity_poly.pdbx_seq_one_letter_code
_entity_poly.pdbx_strand_id
1 'polypeptide(L)'
;QLDALLTPAADDIPWPDTVQQLADYQHTFLVELIQCTVRYGGVSVFEDINVTIEPLQHTLITGANGSGKSTLMQLITGDCPQCYSNNIHVLGYKRGSGESIWELKAQMGIVSAELHRQYRVSVDLLTVILSGFYDSIGLYQAATQKQLTIAAQWLDKIGLFAQRHQLFQQLSYGEQRLVLIARALVKSPYLLILDEPTQGLDELNRHRVLNFLEHLATQKHSTMLLVSHRQDELLSIFEQHIKL
;
A
#
# COMPACT_ATOMS: atom_id res chain seq x y z
N GLN A 1 -30.45 0.44 0.81
CA GLN A 1 -30.46 -0.95 0.27
C GLN A 1 -29.07 -1.44 -0.15
N LEU A 2 -28.10 -0.54 -0.39
CA LEU A 2 -26.69 -0.93 -0.65
C LEU A 2 -25.96 -1.35 0.64
N ASP A 3 -26.27 -0.72 1.77
CA ASP A 3 -25.63 -1.03 3.07
C ASP A 3 -25.93 -2.46 3.57
N ALA A 4 -27.04 -3.07 3.14
CA ALA A 4 -27.40 -4.43 3.52
C ALA A 4 -26.66 -5.54 2.76
N LEU A 5 -25.92 -5.18 1.69
CA LEU A 5 -25.06 -6.11 0.91
C LEU A 5 -23.59 -6.04 1.34
N LEU A 6 -23.25 -5.08 2.17
CA LEU A 6 -21.98 -5.04 2.89
C LEU A 6 -22.10 -6.05 4.01
N THR A 7 -21.46 -7.19 3.87
CA THR A 7 -21.53 -8.30 4.84
C THR A 7 -21.22 -7.78 6.24
N PRO A 8 -22.17 -7.84 7.21
CA PRO A 8 -21.93 -7.41 8.60
C PRO A 8 -20.83 -8.22 9.32
N ALA A 9 -20.35 -9.28 8.69
CA ALA A 9 -19.39 -10.21 9.25
C ALA A 9 -17.92 -9.70 9.30
N ALA A 10 -17.56 -8.63 8.56
CA ALA A 10 -16.17 -8.17 8.55
C ALA A 10 -15.79 -7.35 9.80
N ASP A 11 -16.75 -6.69 10.44
CA ASP A 11 -16.50 -5.83 11.60
C ASP A 11 -16.26 -6.64 12.89
N ASP A 12 -16.87 -7.83 13.00
CA ASP A 12 -16.71 -8.73 14.15
C ASP A 12 -15.45 -9.60 14.07
N ILE A 13 -14.80 -9.69 12.90
CA ILE A 13 -13.57 -10.47 12.73
C ILE A 13 -12.39 -9.67 13.30
N PRO A 14 -11.61 -10.26 14.23
CA PRO A 14 -10.45 -9.57 14.80
C PRO A 14 -9.42 -9.25 13.73
N TRP A 15 -8.70 -8.15 13.91
CA TRP A 15 -7.58 -7.82 13.05
C TRP A 15 -6.44 -8.82 13.23
N PRO A 16 -5.71 -9.16 12.16
CA PRO A 16 -4.59 -10.09 12.23
C PRO A 16 -3.49 -9.62 13.19
N ASP A 17 -2.75 -10.60 13.72
CA ASP A 17 -1.57 -10.32 14.53
C ASP A 17 -0.55 -9.50 13.73
N THR A 18 0.05 -8.51 14.38
CA THR A 18 1.08 -7.68 13.75
C THR A 18 2.46 -8.31 13.90
N VAL A 19 3.30 -8.14 12.88
CA VAL A 19 4.72 -8.51 12.92
C VAL A 19 5.54 -7.42 13.61
N GLN A 20 5.18 -6.17 13.36
CA GLN A 20 5.74 -4.96 13.97
C GLN A 20 4.62 -3.96 14.23
N GLN A 21 4.85 -3.01 15.13
CA GLN A 21 3.87 -1.98 15.47
C GLN A 21 4.39 -0.61 15.07
N LEU A 22 3.51 0.25 14.56
CA LEU A 22 3.87 1.63 14.24
C LEU A 22 4.31 2.42 15.50
N ALA A 23 3.81 2.01 16.67
CA ALA A 23 4.24 2.56 17.97
C ALA A 23 5.74 2.34 18.26
N ASP A 24 6.36 1.33 17.64
CA ASP A 24 7.80 1.05 17.79
C ASP A 24 8.66 1.93 16.86
N TYR A 25 8.03 2.71 15.97
CA TYR A 25 8.74 3.60 15.06
C TYR A 25 9.29 4.82 15.81
N GLN A 26 10.61 5.04 15.72
CA GLN A 26 11.32 6.00 16.57
C GLN A 26 11.69 7.32 15.87
N HIS A 27 11.40 7.46 14.56
CA HIS A 27 11.71 8.67 13.82
C HIS A 27 10.48 9.58 13.71
N THR A 28 10.73 10.89 13.58
CA THR A 28 9.67 11.91 13.48
C THR A 28 8.84 11.77 12.20
N PHE A 29 9.50 11.44 11.08
CA PHE A 29 8.87 11.36 9.76
C PHE A 29 9.03 9.97 9.15
N LEU A 30 7.99 9.51 8.48
CA LEU A 30 8.07 8.33 7.60
C LEU A 30 8.65 8.70 6.24
N VAL A 31 8.30 9.89 5.75
CA VAL A 31 8.81 10.46 4.49
C VAL A 31 9.08 11.93 4.69
N GLU A 32 10.23 12.39 4.21
CA GLU A 32 10.58 13.80 4.13
C GLU A 32 11.31 14.07 2.82
N LEU A 33 10.74 14.92 1.97
CA LEU A 33 11.32 15.45 0.75
C LEU A 33 11.56 16.95 0.96
N ILE A 34 12.80 17.41 0.71
CA ILE A 34 13.19 18.81 0.91
C ILE A 34 13.67 19.37 -0.43
N GLN A 35 12.94 20.36 -0.97
CA GLN A 35 13.26 21.05 -2.21
C GLN A 35 13.55 20.08 -3.37
N CYS A 36 12.75 19.02 -3.49
CA CYS A 36 12.97 17.99 -4.48
C CYS A 36 12.55 18.44 -5.87
N THR A 37 13.43 18.20 -6.83
CA THR A 37 13.22 18.53 -8.25
C THR A 37 13.48 17.29 -9.09
N VAL A 38 12.57 16.99 -10.02
CA VAL A 38 12.72 15.88 -10.98
C VAL A 38 12.55 16.36 -12.39
N ARG A 39 13.49 16.00 -13.27
CA ARG A 39 13.48 16.37 -14.67
C ARG A 39 13.78 15.19 -15.58
N TYR A 40 13.08 15.10 -16.70
CA TYR A 40 13.35 14.14 -17.76
C TYR A 40 13.52 14.87 -19.09
N GLY A 41 14.65 14.65 -19.77
CA GLY A 41 14.92 15.27 -21.07
C GLY A 41 14.88 16.80 -21.05
N GLY A 42 15.25 17.42 -19.93
CA GLY A 42 15.21 18.88 -19.74
C GLY A 42 13.83 19.44 -19.36
N VAL A 43 12.79 18.62 -19.33
CA VAL A 43 11.46 19.02 -18.89
C VAL A 43 11.29 18.67 -17.41
N SER A 44 10.85 19.67 -16.63
CA SER A 44 10.56 19.46 -15.21
C SER A 44 9.23 18.74 -15.03
N VAL A 45 9.21 17.72 -14.19
CA VAL A 45 7.97 17.07 -13.72
C VAL A 45 7.41 17.86 -12.56
N PHE A 46 8.27 18.21 -11.61
CA PHE A 46 8.01 19.17 -10.54
C PHE A 46 9.32 19.77 -10.06
N GLU A 47 9.24 20.94 -9.43
CA GLU A 47 10.38 21.69 -8.93
C GLU A 47 10.15 22.11 -7.48
N ASP A 48 11.21 22.03 -6.68
CA ASP A 48 11.28 22.52 -5.29
C ASP A 48 10.14 22.04 -4.39
N ILE A 49 9.63 20.83 -4.61
CA ILE A 49 8.57 20.30 -3.78
C ILE A 49 9.09 19.90 -2.39
N ASN A 50 8.27 20.20 -1.38
CA ASN A 50 8.48 19.78 -0.02
C ASN A 50 7.30 18.90 0.40
N VAL A 51 7.59 17.70 0.92
CA VAL A 51 6.58 16.74 1.39
C VAL A 51 7.07 16.14 2.68
N THR A 52 6.22 16.15 3.70
CA THR A 52 6.47 15.49 4.97
C THR A 52 5.29 14.61 5.31
N ILE A 53 5.53 13.37 5.68
CA ILE A 53 4.50 12.42 6.13
C ILE A 53 4.92 11.89 7.49
N GLU A 54 4.12 12.17 8.51
CA GLU A 54 4.34 11.73 9.87
C GLU A 54 3.66 10.35 10.12
N PRO A 55 4.11 9.61 11.15
CA PRO A 55 3.41 8.41 11.58
C PRO A 55 1.93 8.70 11.87
N LEU A 56 1.04 7.84 11.34
CA LEU A 56 -0.42 7.94 11.41
C LEU A 56 -1.06 9.12 10.66
N GLN A 57 -0.30 10.01 10.07
CA GLN A 57 -0.81 11.06 9.19
C GLN A 57 -1.13 10.47 7.82
N HIS A 58 -2.35 9.96 7.67
CA HIS A 58 -2.79 9.43 6.38
C HIS A 58 -2.83 10.54 5.33
N THR A 59 -2.18 10.31 4.20
CA THR A 59 -1.96 11.33 3.17
C THR A 59 -2.59 10.92 1.85
N LEU A 60 -3.35 11.83 1.25
CA LEU A 60 -3.88 11.70 -0.10
C LEU A 60 -3.11 12.58 -1.06
N ILE A 61 -2.63 12.00 -2.16
CA ILE A 61 -2.02 12.71 -3.28
C ILE A 61 -2.99 12.72 -4.45
N THR A 62 -3.36 13.91 -4.91
CA THR A 62 -4.21 14.08 -6.10
C THR A 62 -3.52 14.94 -7.14
N GLY A 63 -4.01 14.88 -8.37
CA GLY A 63 -3.52 15.69 -9.49
C GLY A 63 -3.94 15.12 -10.83
N ALA A 64 -3.78 15.90 -11.88
CA ALA A 64 -4.09 15.48 -13.25
C ALA A 64 -3.18 14.32 -13.70
N ASN A 65 -3.58 13.62 -14.76
CA ASN A 65 -2.68 12.65 -15.40
C ASN A 65 -1.43 13.37 -15.91
N GLY A 66 -0.26 12.81 -15.61
CA GLY A 66 1.02 13.43 -15.96
C GLY A 66 1.54 14.48 -14.97
N SER A 67 0.84 14.77 -13.86
CA SER A 67 1.30 15.76 -12.87
C SER A 67 2.49 15.32 -12.01
N GLY A 68 2.98 14.09 -12.19
CA GLY A 68 4.15 13.58 -11.45
C GLY A 68 3.82 12.69 -10.25
N LYS A 69 2.55 12.32 -10.01
CA LYS A 69 2.15 11.45 -8.87
C LYS A 69 2.97 10.16 -8.82
N SER A 70 3.05 9.43 -9.93
CA SER A 70 3.83 8.19 -10.01
C SER A 70 5.33 8.45 -9.83
N THR A 71 5.84 9.59 -10.30
CA THR A 71 7.23 9.99 -10.10
C THR A 71 7.51 10.27 -8.62
N LEU A 72 6.60 10.94 -7.92
CA LEU A 72 6.72 11.18 -6.48
C LEU A 72 6.72 9.85 -5.71
N MET A 73 5.84 8.92 -6.08
CA MET A 73 5.83 7.59 -5.48
C MET A 73 7.15 6.85 -5.72
N GLN A 74 7.68 6.89 -6.96
CA GLN A 74 8.96 6.27 -7.31
C GLN A 74 10.16 6.89 -6.57
N LEU A 75 10.11 8.18 -6.24
CA LEU A 75 11.12 8.80 -5.36
C LEU A 75 11.07 8.21 -3.95
N ILE A 76 9.87 8.06 -3.40
CA ILE A 76 9.66 7.52 -2.05
C ILE A 76 10.08 6.05 -2.00
N THR A 77 9.64 5.23 -2.97
CA THR A 77 9.98 3.80 -3.03
C THR A 77 11.42 3.52 -3.45
N GLY A 78 12.13 4.53 -4.02
CA GLY A 78 13.50 4.41 -4.51
C GLY A 78 13.61 3.79 -5.90
N ASP A 79 12.49 3.68 -6.64
CA ASP A 79 12.48 3.17 -8.01
C ASP A 79 12.89 4.23 -9.06
N CYS A 80 12.92 5.52 -8.67
CA CYS A 80 13.45 6.60 -9.47
C CYS A 80 14.91 6.89 -9.09
N PRO A 81 15.89 6.78 -10.00
CA PRO A 81 17.31 7.04 -9.68
C PRO A 81 17.58 8.46 -9.17
N GLN A 82 16.73 9.44 -9.51
CA GLN A 82 16.86 10.81 -9.03
C GLN A 82 16.58 10.95 -7.53
N CYS A 83 16.12 9.90 -6.84
CA CYS A 83 16.01 9.90 -5.39
C CYS A 83 17.38 10.08 -4.70
N TYR A 84 18.48 9.68 -5.35
CA TYR A 84 19.84 9.81 -4.82
C TYR A 84 20.46 11.19 -5.06
N SER A 85 19.90 11.99 -5.97
CA SER A 85 20.35 13.37 -6.24
C SER A 85 19.50 14.44 -5.54
N ASN A 86 18.45 14.02 -4.85
CA ASN A 86 17.55 14.89 -4.08
C ASN A 86 17.76 14.67 -2.57
N ASN A 87 17.29 15.61 -1.76
CA ASN A 87 17.33 15.50 -0.30
C ASN A 87 16.06 14.79 0.18
N ILE A 88 16.14 13.47 0.30
CA ILE A 88 15.01 12.61 0.62
C ILE A 88 15.36 11.71 1.81
N HIS A 89 14.49 11.71 2.81
CA HIS A 89 14.53 10.78 3.93
C HIS A 89 13.28 9.91 3.89
N VAL A 90 13.47 8.61 4.03
CA VAL A 90 12.38 7.63 4.05
C VAL A 90 12.65 6.60 5.14
N LEU A 91 11.68 6.41 6.04
CA LEU A 91 11.75 5.46 7.15
C LEU A 91 13.02 5.64 8.02
N GLY A 92 13.41 6.90 8.25
CA GLY A 92 14.57 7.26 9.05
C GLY A 92 15.91 7.25 8.31
N TYR A 93 15.94 6.83 7.03
CA TYR A 93 17.17 6.78 6.24
C TYR A 93 17.20 7.89 5.19
N LYS A 94 18.33 8.59 5.12
CA LYS A 94 18.61 9.48 3.99
C LYS A 94 18.95 8.67 2.77
N ARG A 95 18.32 8.94 1.61
CA ARG A 95 18.63 8.24 0.37
C ARG A 95 20.09 8.44 -0.04
N GLY A 96 20.77 7.32 -0.32
CA GLY A 96 22.20 7.31 -0.70
C GLY A 96 23.17 7.34 0.48
N SER A 97 22.72 7.12 1.72
CA SER A 97 23.58 7.00 2.90
C SER A 97 24.19 5.60 3.11
N GLY A 98 23.90 4.66 2.20
CA GLY A 98 24.39 3.26 2.28
C GLY A 98 23.30 2.27 2.67
N GLU A 99 22.05 2.72 2.80
CA GLU A 99 20.89 1.87 3.07
C GLU A 99 20.59 0.92 1.92
N SER A 100 20.14 -0.27 2.25
CA SER A 100 19.63 -1.21 1.26
C SER A 100 18.20 -0.85 0.88
N ILE A 101 17.90 -0.74 -0.41
CA ILE A 101 16.53 -0.54 -0.90
C ILE A 101 15.58 -1.66 -0.44
N TRP A 102 16.10 -2.87 -0.27
CA TRP A 102 15.34 -4.02 0.20
C TRP A 102 14.93 -3.90 1.67
N GLU A 103 15.81 -3.35 2.53
CA GLU A 103 15.52 -3.08 3.93
C GLU A 103 14.40 -2.05 4.08
N LEU A 104 14.40 -1.02 3.23
CA LEU A 104 13.33 -0.03 3.21
C LEU A 104 12.02 -0.62 2.66
N LYS A 105 12.08 -1.36 1.54
CA LYS A 105 10.89 -2.01 0.96
C LYS A 105 10.27 -3.04 1.90
N ALA A 106 11.07 -3.71 2.74
CA ALA A 106 10.55 -4.62 3.76
C ALA A 106 9.62 -3.93 4.77
N GLN A 107 9.80 -2.62 4.98
CA GLN A 107 8.98 -1.81 5.88
C GLN A 107 7.84 -1.06 5.15
N MET A 108 7.70 -1.24 3.84
CA MET A 108 6.66 -0.64 3.01
C MET A 108 5.72 -1.72 2.47
N GLY A 109 4.42 -1.45 2.47
CA GLY A 109 3.45 -2.18 1.68
C GLY A 109 3.14 -1.40 0.42
N ILE A 110 3.25 -2.00 -0.76
CA ILE A 110 3.01 -1.32 -2.03
C ILE A 110 1.94 -2.06 -2.82
N VAL A 111 0.89 -1.32 -3.21
CA VAL A 111 -0.16 -1.81 -4.10
C VAL A 111 -0.31 -0.84 -5.25
N SER A 112 -0.13 -1.33 -6.47
CA SER A 112 -0.29 -0.54 -7.69
C SER A 112 -1.04 -1.32 -8.77
N ALA A 113 -1.57 -0.62 -9.75
CA ALA A 113 -2.16 -1.26 -10.93
C ALA A 113 -1.13 -2.08 -11.71
N GLU A 114 0.15 -1.66 -11.68
CA GLU A 114 1.24 -2.41 -12.31
C GLU A 114 1.51 -3.74 -11.60
N LEU A 115 1.59 -3.74 -10.27
CA LEU A 115 1.72 -4.98 -9.49
C LEU A 115 0.57 -5.94 -9.79
N HIS A 116 -0.66 -5.43 -9.89
CA HIS A 116 -1.84 -6.25 -10.21
C HIS A 116 -1.70 -6.90 -11.60
N ARG A 117 -1.27 -6.13 -12.62
CA ARG A 117 -1.05 -6.66 -13.98
C ARG A 117 0.07 -7.68 -14.06
N GLN A 118 1.11 -7.52 -13.24
CA GLN A 118 2.26 -8.43 -13.18
C GLN A 118 1.96 -9.72 -12.41
N TYR A 119 0.94 -9.71 -11.53
CA TYR A 119 0.61 -10.86 -10.69
C TYR A 119 -0.14 -11.95 -11.49
N ARG A 120 0.60 -12.59 -12.43
CA ARG A 120 0.07 -13.59 -13.37
C ARG A 120 0.41 -15.03 -13.00
N VAL A 121 1.00 -15.27 -11.84
CA VAL A 121 1.32 -16.62 -11.37
C VAL A 121 0.06 -17.38 -10.96
N SER A 122 -0.02 -18.65 -11.36
CA SER A 122 -1.15 -19.54 -10.99
C SER A 122 -0.91 -20.11 -9.60
N VAL A 123 -1.23 -19.34 -8.59
CA VAL A 123 -1.11 -19.72 -7.17
C VAL A 123 -2.42 -19.44 -6.45
N ASP A 124 -2.64 -20.12 -5.33
CA ASP A 124 -3.79 -19.91 -4.48
C ASP A 124 -3.69 -18.64 -3.63
N LEU A 125 -4.81 -18.22 -3.04
CA LEU A 125 -4.88 -16.97 -2.27
C LEU A 125 -3.95 -16.96 -1.07
N LEU A 126 -3.83 -18.09 -0.37
CA LEU A 126 -2.95 -18.20 0.79
C LEU A 126 -1.50 -17.95 0.36
N THR A 127 -1.07 -18.53 -0.74
CA THR A 127 0.25 -18.33 -1.32
C THR A 127 0.49 -16.88 -1.76
N VAL A 128 -0.55 -16.22 -2.32
CA VAL A 128 -0.46 -14.78 -2.67
C VAL A 128 -0.15 -13.95 -1.43
N ILE A 129 -0.91 -14.11 -0.35
CA ILE A 129 -0.68 -13.34 0.87
C ILE A 129 0.67 -13.67 1.49
N LEU A 130 1.04 -14.94 1.58
CA LEU A 130 2.34 -15.37 2.11
C LEU A 130 3.53 -14.76 1.35
N SER A 131 3.39 -14.58 0.03
CA SER A 131 4.44 -13.94 -0.78
C SER A 131 4.73 -12.49 -0.37
N GLY A 132 3.78 -11.85 0.33
CA GLY A 132 3.93 -10.49 0.85
C GLY A 132 4.99 -10.35 1.94
N PHE A 133 5.29 -11.40 2.70
CA PHE A 133 6.39 -11.38 3.68
C PHE A 133 7.77 -11.23 3.01
N TYR A 134 7.87 -11.57 1.74
CA TYR A 134 9.12 -11.61 0.98
C TYR A 134 9.15 -10.61 -0.19
N ASP A 135 8.10 -9.83 -0.37
CA ASP A 135 7.91 -8.89 -1.50
C ASP A 135 8.09 -9.54 -2.89
N SER A 136 7.84 -10.85 -3.00
CA SER A 136 8.02 -11.63 -4.22
C SER A 136 6.69 -11.87 -4.96
N ILE A 137 6.73 -12.05 -6.28
CA ILE A 137 5.60 -12.59 -7.05
C ILE A 137 5.69 -14.11 -6.99
N GLY A 138 4.81 -14.73 -6.21
CA GLY A 138 4.88 -16.15 -5.86
C GLY A 138 5.71 -16.41 -4.60
N LEU A 139 5.61 -17.64 -4.08
CA LEU A 139 6.29 -18.05 -2.86
C LEU A 139 7.43 -19.03 -3.19
N TYR A 140 8.65 -18.66 -2.84
CA TYR A 140 9.88 -19.43 -3.13
C TYR A 140 10.56 -19.98 -1.88
N GLN A 141 9.97 -19.71 -0.71
CA GLN A 141 10.49 -20.15 0.59
C GLN A 141 9.37 -20.81 1.40
N ALA A 142 9.72 -21.74 2.27
CA ALA A 142 8.76 -22.35 3.17
C ALA A 142 8.29 -21.31 4.19
N ALA A 143 6.98 -21.15 4.32
CA ALA A 143 6.39 -20.27 5.31
C ALA A 143 6.47 -20.91 6.71
N THR A 144 6.73 -20.10 7.72
CA THR A 144 6.64 -20.51 9.12
C THR A 144 5.18 -20.66 9.55
N GLN A 145 4.93 -21.42 10.63
CA GLN A 145 3.58 -21.57 11.18
C GLN A 145 2.96 -20.21 11.57
N LYS A 146 3.74 -19.28 12.11
CA LYS A 146 3.29 -17.92 12.43
C LYS A 146 2.83 -17.17 11.17
N GLN A 147 3.60 -17.24 10.10
CA GLN A 147 3.23 -16.59 8.82
C GLN A 147 1.96 -17.20 8.23
N LEU A 148 1.79 -18.52 8.29
CA LEU A 148 0.57 -19.21 7.86
C LEU A 148 -0.64 -18.71 8.67
N THR A 149 -0.52 -18.59 9.99
CA THR A 149 -1.59 -18.08 10.86
C THR A 149 -1.96 -16.65 10.48
N ILE A 150 -0.99 -15.73 10.35
CA ILE A 150 -1.24 -14.34 9.99
C ILE A 150 -1.87 -14.24 8.60
N ALA A 151 -1.39 -15.00 7.62
CA ALA A 151 -1.97 -14.99 6.28
C ALA A 151 -3.42 -15.50 6.26
N ALA A 152 -3.73 -16.54 7.06
CA ALA A 152 -5.09 -17.04 7.23
C ALA A 152 -6.01 -16.00 7.88
N GLN A 153 -5.54 -15.29 8.91
CA GLN A 153 -6.27 -14.18 9.55
C GLN A 153 -6.58 -13.06 8.57
N TRP A 154 -5.62 -12.70 7.68
CA TRP A 154 -5.85 -11.70 6.64
C TRP A 154 -6.90 -12.14 5.63
N LEU A 155 -6.90 -13.43 5.21
CA LEU A 155 -7.93 -13.98 4.33
C LEU A 155 -9.31 -13.95 5.00
N ASP A 156 -9.36 -14.24 6.30
CA ASP A 156 -10.60 -14.18 7.08
C ASP A 156 -11.10 -12.72 7.16
N LYS A 157 -10.23 -11.78 7.48
CA LYS A 157 -10.56 -10.35 7.58
C LYS A 157 -11.13 -9.75 6.29
N ILE A 158 -10.65 -10.19 5.13
CA ILE A 158 -11.20 -9.76 3.83
C ILE A 158 -12.35 -10.66 3.32
N GLY A 159 -12.82 -11.65 4.14
CA GLY A 159 -13.95 -12.52 3.82
C GLY A 159 -13.67 -13.61 2.80
N LEU A 160 -12.39 -13.95 2.56
CA LEU A 160 -11.98 -14.91 1.52
C LEU A 160 -11.32 -16.19 2.09
N PHE A 161 -11.42 -16.44 3.39
CA PHE A 161 -10.79 -17.62 4.01
C PHE A 161 -11.31 -18.95 3.46
N ALA A 162 -12.61 -19.05 3.17
CA ALA A 162 -13.20 -20.26 2.59
C ALA A 162 -12.61 -20.59 1.20
N GLN A 163 -12.17 -19.57 0.47
CA GLN A 163 -11.59 -19.65 -0.88
C GLN A 163 -10.05 -19.69 -0.87
N ARG A 164 -9.40 -19.87 0.27
CA ARG A 164 -7.93 -19.76 0.42
C ARG A 164 -7.11 -20.62 -0.53
N HIS A 165 -7.68 -21.73 -1.04
CA HIS A 165 -7.05 -22.63 -2.02
C HIS A 165 -7.53 -22.38 -3.47
N GLN A 166 -8.40 -21.39 -3.69
CA GLN A 166 -8.80 -20.98 -5.02
C GLN A 166 -7.65 -20.21 -5.69
N LEU A 167 -7.53 -20.36 -7.01
CA LEU A 167 -6.52 -19.61 -7.77
C LEU A 167 -6.86 -18.12 -7.78
N PHE A 168 -5.87 -17.28 -7.55
CA PHE A 168 -6.00 -15.82 -7.53
C PHE A 168 -6.67 -15.27 -8.79
N GLN A 169 -6.33 -15.83 -9.96
CA GLN A 169 -6.88 -15.42 -11.25
C GLN A 169 -8.38 -15.72 -11.43
N GLN A 170 -8.97 -16.57 -10.59
CA GLN A 170 -10.40 -16.91 -10.64
C GLN A 170 -11.29 -15.96 -9.85
N LEU A 171 -10.68 -15.06 -9.07
CA LEU A 171 -11.40 -14.05 -8.33
C LEU A 171 -11.88 -12.92 -9.23
N SER A 172 -12.93 -12.22 -8.80
CA SER A 172 -13.29 -10.93 -9.37
C SER A 172 -12.14 -9.92 -9.20
N TYR A 173 -12.08 -8.91 -10.07
CA TYR A 173 -11.02 -7.89 -10.02
C TYR A 173 -10.99 -7.15 -8.68
N GLY A 174 -12.15 -6.92 -8.06
CA GLY A 174 -12.24 -6.30 -6.74
C GLY A 174 -11.69 -7.19 -5.61
N GLU A 175 -12.02 -8.49 -5.62
CA GLU A 175 -11.47 -9.45 -4.66
C GLU A 175 -9.96 -9.58 -4.83
N GLN A 176 -9.47 -9.64 -6.06
CA GLN A 176 -8.02 -9.61 -6.34
C GLN A 176 -7.36 -8.39 -5.73
N ARG A 177 -8.01 -7.20 -5.80
CA ARG A 177 -7.49 -5.97 -5.21
C ARG A 177 -7.40 -6.07 -3.69
N LEU A 178 -8.42 -6.58 -3.02
CA LEU A 178 -8.41 -6.82 -1.57
C LEU A 178 -7.31 -7.80 -1.15
N VAL A 179 -7.12 -8.88 -1.90
CA VAL A 179 -6.03 -9.84 -1.64
C VAL A 179 -4.66 -9.18 -1.78
N LEU A 180 -4.44 -8.32 -2.79
CA LEU A 180 -3.18 -7.59 -2.95
C LEU A 180 -2.94 -6.56 -1.84
N ILE A 181 -4.01 -5.93 -1.31
CA ILE A 181 -3.91 -5.04 -0.15
C ILE A 181 -3.54 -5.87 1.10
N ALA A 182 -4.21 -6.99 1.36
CA ALA A 182 -3.87 -7.89 2.45
C ALA A 182 -2.44 -8.44 2.35
N ARG A 183 -2.00 -8.78 1.12
CA ARG A 183 -0.62 -9.16 0.82
C ARG A 183 0.38 -8.06 1.20
N ALA A 184 0.08 -6.79 0.91
CA ALA A 184 0.94 -5.68 1.26
C ALA A 184 1.00 -5.44 2.79
N LEU A 185 -0.09 -5.77 3.50
CA LEU A 185 -0.24 -5.58 4.93
C LEU A 185 0.31 -6.73 5.79
N VAL A 186 0.49 -7.93 5.22
CA VAL A 186 0.81 -9.16 5.98
C VAL A 186 2.09 -9.05 6.82
N LYS A 187 3.03 -8.21 6.40
CA LYS A 187 4.29 -7.92 7.10
C LYS A 187 4.21 -6.74 8.05
N SER A 188 3.02 -6.14 8.22
CA SER A 188 2.75 -4.96 9.06
C SER A 188 3.64 -3.75 8.72
N PRO A 189 3.60 -3.24 7.48
CA PRO A 189 4.47 -2.15 7.03
C PRO A 189 4.19 -0.86 7.81
N TYR A 190 5.21 -0.03 8.08
CA TYR A 190 5.00 1.30 8.64
C TYR A 190 4.30 2.23 7.66
N LEU A 191 4.60 2.10 6.36
CA LEU A 191 4.02 2.89 5.28
C LEU A 191 3.33 1.98 4.25
N LEU A 192 2.02 2.15 4.11
CA LEU A 192 1.22 1.50 3.06
C LEU A 192 0.99 2.47 1.92
N ILE A 193 1.52 2.15 0.76
CA ILE A 193 1.45 2.93 -0.46
C ILE A 193 0.43 2.32 -1.39
N LEU A 194 -0.60 3.09 -1.74
CA LEU A 194 -1.72 2.69 -2.56
C LEU A 194 -1.79 3.58 -3.81
N ASP A 195 -1.29 3.08 -4.94
CA ASP A 195 -1.31 3.82 -6.21
C ASP A 195 -2.55 3.41 -7.01
N GLU A 196 -3.53 4.30 -7.04
CA GLU A 196 -4.84 4.13 -7.70
C GLU A 196 -5.53 2.80 -7.32
N PRO A 197 -5.76 2.51 -6.01
CA PRO A 197 -6.21 1.19 -5.56
C PRO A 197 -7.59 0.81 -6.07
N THR A 198 -8.40 1.76 -6.49
CA THR A 198 -9.77 1.56 -6.97
C THR A 198 -9.90 1.63 -8.50
N GLN A 199 -8.80 1.87 -9.21
CA GLN A 199 -8.81 1.96 -10.67
C GLN A 199 -9.30 0.65 -11.31
N GLY A 200 -10.26 0.78 -12.22
CA GLY A 200 -10.84 -0.36 -12.96
C GLY A 200 -11.88 -1.16 -12.18
N LEU A 201 -12.22 -0.76 -10.96
CA LEU A 201 -13.29 -1.38 -10.18
C LEU A 201 -14.67 -0.80 -10.56
N ASP A 202 -15.68 -1.67 -10.53
CA ASP A 202 -17.07 -1.23 -10.49
C ASP A 202 -17.40 -0.54 -9.16
N GLU A 203 -18.54 0.12 -9.08
CA GLU A 203 -18.94 0.92 -7.93
C GLU A 203 -19.00 0.10 -6.63
N LEU A 204 -19.53 -1.12 -6.68
CA LEU A 204 -19.65 -1.97 -5.50
C LEU A 204 -18.27 -2.39 -4.96
N ASN A 205 -17.39 -2.86 -5.83
CA ASN A 205 -16.04 -3.26 -5.44
C ASN A 205 -15.19 -2.06 -4.99
N ARG A 206 -15.40 -0.89 -5.61
CA ARG A 206 -14.78 0.36 -5.17
C ARG A 206 -15.16 0.70 -3.74
N HIS A 207 -16.45 0.71 -3.42
CA HIS A 207 -16.92 0.95 -2.05
C HIS A 207 -16.36 -0.06 -1.05
N ARG A 208 -16.28 -1.34 -1.41
CA ARG A 208 -15.67 -2.36 -0.55
C ARG A 208 -14.21 -2.05 -0.23
N VAL A 209 -13.43 -1.66 -1.22
CA VAL A 209 -12.01 -1.31 -1.00
C VAL A 209 -11.90 -0.05 -0.14
N LEU A 210 -12.67 1.00 -0.41
CA LEU A 210 -12.62 2.23 0.37
C LEU A 210 -13.05 2.02 1.83
N ASN A 211 -14.14 1.30 2.07
CA ASN A 211 -14.58 0.95 3.42
C ASN A 211 -13.51 0.12 4.16
N PHE A 212 -12.87 -0.83 3.47
CA PHE A 212 -11.79 -1.60 4.07
C PHE A 212 -10.62 -0.68 4.51
N LEU A 213 -10.25 0.31 3.68
CA LEU A 213 -9.20 1.28 4.00
C LEU A 213 -9.60 2.21 5.16
N GLU A 214 -10.87 2.64 5.24
CA GLU A 214 -11.38 3.42 6.38
C GLU A 214 -11.25 2.64 7.69
N HIS A 215 -11.69 1.38 7.71
CA HIS A 215 -11.55 0.53 8.89
C HIS A 215 -10.08 0.26 9.23
N LEU A 216 -9.22 0.05 8.23
CA LEU A 216 -7.78 -0.12 8.44
C LEU A 216 -7.15 1.11 9.12
N ALA A 217 -7.55 2.32 8.73
CA ALA A 217 -7.05 3.56 9.31
C ALA A 217 -7.31 3.63 10.84
N THR A 218 -8.46 3.14 11.29
CA THR A 218 -8.81 3.15 12.72
C THR A 218 -7.88 2.26 13.56
N GLN A 219 -7.22 1.28 12.95
CA GLN A 219 -6.36 0.32 13.65
C GLN A 219 -4.96 0.85 13.98
N LYS A 220 -4.55 1.95 13.37
CA LYS A 220 -3.24 2.60 13.61
C LYS A 220 -2.03 1.68 13.40
N HIS A 221 -2.15 0.68 12.54
CA HIS A 221 -1.07 -0.29 12.25
C HIS A 221 -0.08 0.21 11.19
N SER A 222 -0.55 1.03 10.26
CA SER A 222 0.25 1.56 9.15
C SER A 222 -0.21 2.98 8.82
N THR A 223 0.70 3.82 8.36
CA THR A 223 0.35 5.10 7.75
C THR A 223 0.05 4.88 6.27
N MET A 224 -1.06 5.41 5.79
CA MET A 224 -1.46 5.26 4.39
C MET A 224 -1.05 6.47 3.56
N LEU A 225 -0.47 6.19 2.39
CA LEU A 225 -0.23 7.14 1.32
C LEU A 225 -1.03 6.68 0.10
N LEU A 226 -2.13 7.35 -0.17
CA LEU A 226 -3.02 7.01 -1.27
C LEU A 226 -2.83 8.01 -2.41
N VAL A 227 -2.66 7.49 -3.62
CA VAL A 227 -2.65 8.28 -4.85
C VAL A 227 -3.96 8.04 -5.59
N SER A 228 -4.67 9.12 -5.92
CA SER A 228 -5.88 9.07 -6.72
C SER A 228 -5.98 10.27 -7.67
N HIS A 229 -6.66 10.07 -8.80
CA HIS A 229 -7.09 11.14 -9.68
C HIS A 229 -8.58 11.48 -9.48
N ARG A 230 -9.26 10.77 -8.58
CA ARG A 230 -10.70 10.89 -8.32
C ARG A 230 -10.97 11.78 -7.12
N GLN A 231 -11.89 12.73 -7.26
CA GLN A 231 -12.28 13.63 -6.16
C GLN A 231 -13.24 12.96 -5.16
N ASP A 232 -13.94 11.91 -5.56
CA ASP A 232 -14.88 11.16 -4.74
C ASP A 232 -14.19 10.11 -3.82
N GLU A 233 -12.88 10.05 -3.82
CA GLU A 233 -12.05 9.24 -2.91
C GLU A 233 -11.43 10.06 -1.76
N LEU A 234 -11.93 11.28 -1.55
CA LEU A 234 -11.60 12.12 -0.39
C LEU A 234 -12.28 11.56 0.87
N LEU A 235 -11.69 10.49 1.42
CA LEU A 235 -12.17 9.93 2.69
C LEU A 235 -11.76 10.82 3.86
N SER A 236 -12.57 10.86 4.92
CA SER A 236 -12.32 11.65 6.12
C SER A 236 -11.07 11.24 6.91
N ILE A 237 -10.51 10.07 6.59
CA ILE A 237 -9.29 9.54 7.22
C ILE A 237 -8.02 10.28 6.76
N PHE A 238 -8.04 10.99 5.62
CA PHE A 238 -6.86 11.69 5.12
C PHE A 238 -6.74 13.06 5.78
N GLU A 239 -5.78 13.19 6.69
CA GLU A 239 -5.48 14.43 7.40
C GLU A 239 -4.63 15.38 6.55
N GLN A 240 -3.88 14.84 5.60
CA GLN A 240 -3.05 15.60 4.67
C GLN A 240 -3.50 15.37 3.23
N HIS A 241 -3.55 16.46 2.46
CA HIS A 241 -3.87 16.43 1.03
C HIS A 241 -2.80 17.19 0.24
N ILE A 242 -2.07 16.46 -0.60
CA ILE A 242 -1.06 17.00 -1.50
C ILE A 242 -1.64 17.04 -2.91
N LYS A 243 -1.66 18.21 -3.51
CA LYS A 243 -2.12 18.39 -4.89
C LYS A 243 -0.92 18.71 -5.79
N LEU A 244 -0.67 17.86 -6.78
CA LEU A 244 0.36 18.02 -7.82
C LEU A 244 -0.21 18.58 -9.13
#